data_15fe25b0a498becbcb3597991d820b94
#
_entry.id   15fe25b0a498becbcb3597991d820b94
#
_cell.length_a   1.000
_cell.length_b   1.000
_cell.length_c   1.000
_cell.angle_alpha   90.00
_cell.angle_beta   90.00
_cell.angle_gamma   90.00
#
_symmetry.space_group_name_H-M   'P 1'
#
loop_
_entity.id
_entity.type
_entity.pdbx_description
1 polymer ?
#
loop_
_entity_poly.entity_id
_entity_poly.type
_entity_poly.pdbx_seq_one_letter_code
_entity_poly.pdbx_strand_id
1 'polypeptide(L)'
;MQSYNKGFLYFICAVSAMGGLLFGYDWVVIGGAKPFYELYFDISHSPLMQGVAMTTALIGCLVGAMVAGAAADKYGRKPLLMTSAVLFTVSAIATGLFNDFTLFNIARFVGGIGIGVASALAPMYIAEVSPAEIRGRMVSLNQMTIVLGILGAQIVNMLLARDTAVAESQAWNVEWGWRWMFWAETAPAALFLLMSFFIPESPVYLALKQGKTDGSLKREAGLGELFQQKYGKVLLLGLVIAVFQQWCGTNVIFNYAQEIFVGAGFDVDGMFINIVITGIANVVFTFVALYTIEKWGRRTLILIGAGGLGLIYLTLGTCYFMGMTGMLMVALVLAAISVYAMTLGPVTWTLLAEIFPHRVRGIAMATCTFALWVGCCTLTFSFPSMNAALGSSGTFWIYSGICVCAFIYLLRNCPETKGKSLEELESELVK
;
A
#
# COMPACT_ATOMS: atom_id res chain seq x y z
N MET A 1 -19.09 -13.80 -23.45
CA MET A 1 -17.73 -13.37 -23.05
C MET A 1 -16.81 -13.54 -24.24
N GLN A 2 -16.01 -12.53 -24.60
CA GLN A 2 -14.95 -12.70 -25.59
C GLN A 2 -13.91 -13.67 -25.02
N SER A 3 -13.70 -14.80 -25.69
CA SER A 3 -12.66 -15.76 -25.33
C SER A 3 -11.32 -15.22 -25.86
N TYR A 4 -10.52 -14.63 -25.00
CA TYR A 4 -9.15 -14.23 -25.34
C TYR A 4 -8.25 -15.47 -25.45
N ASN A 5 -7.31 -15.43 -26.38
CA ASN A 5 -6.19 -16.40 -26.38
C ASN A 5 -5.46 -16.28 -25.03
N LYS A 6 -5.10 -17.43 -24.42
CA LYS A 6 -4.45 -17.47 -23.09
C LYS A 6 -3.24 -16.54 -23.00
N GLY A 7 -2.38 -16.51 -24.03
CA GLY A 7 -1.20 -15.63 -24.07
C GLY A 7 -1.57 -14.15 -24.02
N PHE A 8 -2.61 -13.76 -24.78
CA PHE A 8 -3.08 -12.37 -24.78
C PHE A 8 -3.76 -11.98 -23.45
N LEU A 9 -4.47 -12.91 -22.81
CA LEU A 9 -5.04 -12.70 -21.48
C LEU A 9 -3.94 -12.42 -20.43
N TYR A 10 -2.88 -13.24 -20.39
CA TYR A 10 -1.75 -13.01 -19.49
C TYR A 10 -1.06 -11.68 -19.77
N PHE A 11 -0.91 -11.31 -21.04
CA PHE A 11 -0.38 -10.00 -21.43
C PHE A 11 -1.24 -8.85 -20.89
N ILE A 12 -2.56 -8.88 -21.09
CA ILE A 12 -3.49 -7.86 -20.60
C ILE A 12 -3.41 -7.71 -19.07
N CYS A 13 -3.42 -8.85 -18.36
CA CYS A 13 -3.31 -8.86 -16.90
C CYS A 13 -1.95 -8.34 -16.42
N ALA A 14 -0.86 -8.71 -17.10
CA ALA A 14 0.48 -8.22 -16.76
C ALA A 14 0.60 -6.71 -16.97
N VAL A 15 0.09 -6.17 -18.08
CA VAL A 15 0.08 -4.72 -18.34
C VAL A 15 -0.72 -3.99 -17.26
N SER A 16 -1.91 -4.47 -16.91
CA SER A 16 -2.71 -3.85 -15.84
C SER A 16 -1.99 -3.92 -14.49
N ALA A 17 -1.33 -5.05 -14.18
CA ALA A 17 -0.57 -5.24 -12.95
C ALA A 17 0.68 -4.35 -12.86
N MET A 18 1.17 -3.76 -13.96
CA MET A 18 2.22 -2.73 -13.92
C MET A 18 1.78 -1.50 -13.13
N GLY A 19 0.48 -1.16 -13.11
CA GLY A 19 -0.05 -0.15 -12.20
C GLY A 19 0.21 -0.47 -10.73
N GLY A 20 0.12 -1.75 -10.35
CA GLY A 20 0.51 -2.22 -9.01
C GLY A 20 2.02 -2.11 -8.76
N LEU A 21 2.85 -2.46 -9.75
CA LEU A 21 4.30 -2.34 -9.64
C LEU A 21 4.71 -0.88 -9.40
N LEU A 22 4.16 0.07 -10.16
CA LEU A 22 4.42 1.50 -10.00
C LEU A 22 3.91 2.02 -8.66
N PHE A 23 2.74 1.56 -8.21
CA PHE A 23 2.26 1.86 -6.86
C PHE A 23 3.28 1.42 -5.79
N GLY A 24 3.79 0.20 -5.86
CA GLY A 24 4.78 -0.29 -4.91
C GLY A 24 6.10 0.48 -4.97
N TYR A 25 6.54 0.83 -6.18
CA TYR A 25 7.77 1.59 -6.41
C TYR A 25 7.67 3.00 -5.82
N ASP A 26 6.67 3.77 -6.23
CA ASP A 26 6.49 5.17 -5.80
C ASP A 26 6.23 5.28 -4.28
N TRP A 27 5.59 4.26 -3.70
CA TRP A 27 5.36 4.19 -2.26
C TRP A 27 6.64 4.22 -1.42
N VAL A 28 7.72 3.59 -1.89
CA VAL A 28 8.93 3.35 -1.10
C VAL A 28 10.13 4.14 -1.59
N VAL A 29 10.15 4.57 -2.86
CA VAL A 29 11.28 5.34 -3.41
C VAL A 29 11.60 6.56 -2.57
N ILE A 30 10.58 7.26 -2.06
CA ILE A 30 10.74 8.46 -1.24
C ILE A 30 11.48 8.18 0.08
N GLY A 31 11.25 7.00 0.69
CA GLY A 31 11.92 6.61 1.94
C GLY A 31 13.44 6.45 1.77
N GLY A 32 13.88 5.90 0.63
CA GLY A 32 15.31 5.78 0.34
C GLY A 32 15.96 7.08 -0.15
N ALA A 33 15.20 7.96 -0.80
CA ALA A 33 15.66 9.28 -1.21
C ALA A 33 15.74 10.30 -0.06
N LYS A 34 15.06 10.00 1.06
CA LYS A 34 14.87 10.88 2.21
C LYS A 34 16.15 11.48 2.79
N PRO A 35 17.22 10.72 3.06
CA PRO A 35 18.47 11.28 3.62
C PRO A 35 19.06 12.41 2.77
N PHE A 36 18.75 12.44 1.48
CA PHE A 36 19.37 13.34 0.51
C PHE A 36 18.49 14.54 0.19
N TYR A 37 17.19 14.36 -0.11
CA TYR A 37 16.32 15.49 -0.41
C TYR A 37 16.02 16.35 0.84
N GLU A 38 16.05 15.78 2.04
CA GLU A 38 15.89 16.56 3.27
C GLU A 38 17.03 17.55 3.48
N LEU A 39 18.25 17.14 3.16
CA LEU A 39 19.42 18.04 3.15
C LEU A 39 19.32 19.06 2.03
N TYR A 40 18.87 18.65 0.83
CA TYR A 40 18.73 19.54 -0.32
C TYR A 40 17.73 20.68 -0.08
N PHE A 41 16.57 20.38 0.51
CA PHE A 41 15.50 21.34 0.81
C PHE A 41 15.63 22.00 2.18
N ASP A 42 16.67 21.67 2.96
CA ASP A 42 16.91 22.18 4.32
C ASP A 42 15.71 21.93 5.28
N ILE A 43 15.10 20.76 5.19
CA ILE A 43 13.94 20.36 6.01
C ILE A 43 14.28 19.36 7.11
N SER A 44 15.54 18.95 7.24
CA SER A 44 16.00 17.96 8.23
C SER A 44 15.68 18.33 9.68
N HIS A 45 15.55 19.61 9.97
CA HIS A 45 15.24 20.15 11.29
C HIS A 45 13.74 20.37 11.55
N SER A 46 12.87 20.09 10.56
CA SER A 46 11.43 20.34 10.65
C SER A 46 10.62 19.07 10.51
N PRO A 47 10.21 18.41 11.61
CA PRO A 47 9.35 17.22 11.55
C PRO A 47 8.05 17.45 10.78
N LEU A 48 7.52 18.69 10.81
CA LEU A 48 6.33 19.05 10.06
C LEU A 48 6.57 18.98 8.54
N MET A 49 7.66 19.55 8.04
CA MET A 49 7.99 19.55 6.60
C MET A 49 8.34 18.14 6.12
N GLN A 50 9.01 17.34 6.94
CA GLN A 50 9.24 15.91 6.68
C GLN A 50 7.92 15.15 6.54
N GLY A 51 6.98 15.37 7.46
CA GLY A 51 5.64 14.80 7.40
C GLY A 51 4.87 15.23 6.14
N VAL A 52 4.96 16.50 5.75
CA VAL A 52 4.35 17.02 4.51
C VAL A 52 4.94 16.29 3.29
N ALA A 53 6.26 16.25 3.15
CA ALA A 53 6.92 15.60 2.02
C ALA A 53 6.49 14.13 1.85
N MET A 54 6.45 13.39 2.96
CA MET A 54 6.09 11.97 2.96
C MET A 54 4.59 11.72 2.71
N THR A 55 3.71 12.66 3.11
CA THR A 55 2.25 12.44 3.08
C THR A 55 1.59 12.99 1.82
N THR A 56 2.20 13.92 1.12
CA THR A 56 1.57 14.62 -0.01
C THR A 56 1.12 13.65 -1.12
N ALA A 57 1.95 12.67 -1.48
CA ALA A 57 1.54 11.62 -2.44
C ALA A 57 0.37 10.78 -1.92
N LEU A 58 0.32 10.48 -0.61
CA LEU A 58 -0.77 9.71 0.00
C LEU A 58 -2.10 10.46 -0.04
N ILE A 59 -2.08 11.78 0.14
CA ILE A 59 -3.27 12.62 -0.04
C ILE A 59 -3.72 12.57 -1.51
N GLY A 60 -2.79 12.60 -2.46
CA GLY A 60 -3.07 12.38 -3.87
C GLY A 60 -3.73 11.01 -4.12
N CYS A 61 -3.21 9.94 -3.48
CA CYS A 61 -3.80 8.59 -3.55
C CYS A 61 -5.25 8.56 -3.05
N LEU A 62 -5.51 9.22 -1.92
CA LEU A 62 -6.86 9.34 -1.38
C LEU A 62 -7.82 9.96 -2.40
N VAL A 63 -7.42 11.10 -2.97
CA VAL A 63 -8.22 11.81 -4.00
C VAL A 63 -8.41 10.94 -5.25
N GLY A 64 -7.34 10.33 -5.75
CA GLY A 64 -7.38 9.44 -6.93
C GLY A 64 -8.30 8.25 -6.72
N ALA A 65 -8.21 7.57 -5.57
CA ALA A 65 -9.06 6.43 -5.25
C ALA A 65 -10.54 6.81 -5.11
N MET A 66 -10.86 7.99 -4.55
CA MET A 66 -12.25 8.47 -4.44
C MET A 66 -12.91 8.69 -5.78
N VAL A 67 -12.17 9.21 -6.77
CA VAL A 67 -12.75 9.53 -8.08
C VAL A 67 -12.69 8.36 -9.06
N ALA A 68 -11.84 7.38 -8.79
CA ALA A 68 -11.54 6.27 -9.71
C ALA A 68 -12.79 5.49 -10.14
N GLY A 69 -13.66 5.12 -9.20
CA GLY A 69 -14.87 4.34 -9.48
C GLY A 69 -15.84 5.07 -10.40
N ALA A 70 -16.25 6.28 -10.02
CA ALA A 70 -17.19 7.09 -10.81
C ALA A 70 -16.61 7.44 -12.20
N ALA A 71 -15.32 7.73 -12.28
CA ALA A 71 -14.63 7.99 -13.53
C ALA A 71 -14.56 6.73 -14.41
N ALA A 72 -14.33 5.55 -13.82
CA ALA A 72 -14.29 4.28 -14.53
C ALA A 72 -15.63 3.92 -15.17
N ASP A 73 -16.73 4.21 -14.49
CA ASP A 73 -18.08 3.97 -15.02
C ASP A 73 -18.45 4.94 -16.14
N LYS A 74 -17.91 6.16 -16.10
CA LYS A 74 -18.19 7.20 -17.09
C LYS A 74 -17.28 7.08 -18.32
N TYR A 75 -15.99 6.90 -18.15
CA TYR A 75 -14.99 6.99 -19.22
C TYR A 75 -14.43 5.64 -19.67
N GLY A 76 -14.61 4.58 -18.89
CA GLY A 76 -14.02 3.27 -19.13
C GLY A 76 -12.75 3.01 -18.33
N ARG A 77 -12.32 1.75 -18.34
CA ARG A 77 -11.17 1.31 -17.53
C ARG A 77 -9.84 1.62 -18.23
N LYS A 78 -9.75 1.34 -19.53
CA LYS A 78 -8.54 1.57 -20.33
C LYS A 78 -8.09 3.05 -20.33
N PRO A 79 -8.93 4.05 -20.64
CA PRO A 79 -8.50 5.45 -20.65
C PRO A 79 -7.98 5.92 -19.28
N LEU A 80 -8.56 5.41 -18.19
CA LEU A 80 -8.13 5.78 -16.85
C LEU A 80 -6.81 5.11 -16.45
N LEU A 81 -6.56 3.86 -16.85
CA LEU A 81 -5.25 3.21 -16.70
C LEU A 81 -4.18 3.98 -17.49
N MET A 82 -4.50 4.43 -18.72
CA MET A 82 -3.60 5.29 -19.50
C MET A 82 -3.36 6.63 -18.81
N THR A 83 -4.40 7.27 -18.27
CA THR A 83 -4.27 8.53 -17.52
C THR A 83 -3.38 8.34 -16.29
N SER A 84 -3.55 7.25 -15.53
CA SER A 84 -2.68 6.96 -14.39
C SER A 84 -1.22 6.77 -14.82
N ALA A 85 -0.96 6.09 -15.95
CA ALA A 85 0.39 5.92 -16.49
C ALA A 85 1.03 7.27 -16.90
N VAL A 86 0.25 8.18 -17.48
CA VAL A 86 0.70 9.57 -17.77
C VAL A 86 1.05 10.30 -16.48
N LEU A 87 0.17 10.23 -15.47
CA LEU A 87 0.38 10.89 -14.18
C LEU A 87 1.64 10.37 -13.48
N PHE A 88 1.90 9.06 -13.50
CA PHE A 88 3.14 8.46 -13.00
C PHE A 88 4.36 9.01 -13.73
N THR A 89 4.34 8.98 -15.06
CA THR A 89 5.48 9.44 -15.88
C THR A 89 5.77 10.91 -15.62
N VAL A 90 4.75 11.75 -15.63
CA VAL A 90 4.89 13.20 -15.40
C VAL A 90 5.38 13.48 -13.99
N SER A 91 4.82 12.80 -12.99
CA SER A 91 5.23 12.94 -11.59
C SER A 91 6.69 12.52 -11.37
N ALA A 92 7.09 11.36 -11.88
CA ALA A 92 8.47 10.87 -11.73
C ALA A 92 9.49 11.87 -12.31
N ILE A 93 9.21 12.40 -13.50
CA ILE A 93 10.07 13.42 -14.14
C ILE A 93 10.07 14.73 -13.33
N ALA A 94 8.88 15.24 -12.98
CA ALA A 94 8.72 16.52 -12.32
C ALA A 94 9.28 16.52 -10.89
N THR A 95 9.10 15.43 -10.14
CA THR A 95 9.63 15.28 -8.78
C THR A 95 11.14 15.44 -8.74
N GLY A 96 11.86 14.79 -9.67
CA GLY A 96 13.32 14.92 -9.76
C GLY A 96 13.80 16.24 -10.41
N LEU A 97 12.93 16.96 -11.13
CA LEU A 97 13.32 18.17 -11.88
C LEU A 97 13.24 19.44 -11.03
N PHE A 98 12.27 19.53 -10.12
CA PHE A 98 12.02 20.76 -9.38
C PHE A 98 13.02 21.00 -8.25
N ASN A 99 13.43 22.28 -8.10
CA ASN A 99 14.33 22.76 -7.06
C ASN A 99 13.58 23.45 -5.91
N ASP A 100 12.28 23.60 -6.04
CA ASP A 100 11.41 24.22 -5.03
C ASP A 100 10.61 23.15 -4.29
N PHE A 101 10.58 23.22 -2.96
CA PHE A 101 9.91 22.24 -2.11
C PHE A 101 8.40 22.16 -2.38
N THR A 102 7.77 23.29 -2.71
CA THR A 102 6.33 23.33 -2.99
C THR A 102 6.03 22.62 -4.31
N LEU A 103 6.84 22.89 -5.35
CA LEU A 103 6.69 22.23 -6.66
C LEU A 103 7.01 20.73 -6.58
N PHE A 104 8.02 20.34 -5.78
CA PHE A 104 8.29 18.93 -5.46
C PHE A 104 7.03 18.26 -4.88
N ASN A 105 6.40 18.87 -3.88
CA ASN A 105 5.19 18.33 -3.27
C ASN A 105 4.00 18.30 -4.25
N ILE A 106 3.83 19.31 -5.10
CA ILE A 106 2.78 19.29 -6.14
C ILE A 106 3.00 18.13 -7.11
N ALA A 107 4.23 17.89 -7.55
CA ALA A 107 4.55 16.75 -8.41
C ALA A 107 4.22 15.42 -7.72
N ARG A 108 4.57 15.27 -6.43
CA ARG A 108 4.24 14.10 -5.61
C ARG A 108 2.72 13.90 -5.47
N PHE A 109 1.95 14.98 -5.26
CA PHE A 109 0.50 14.92 -5.20
C PHE A 109 -0.12 14.42 -6.50
N VAL A 110 0.38 14.91 -7.65
CA VAL A 110 -0.07 14.47 -8.97
C VAL A 110 0.22 12.99 -9.21
N GLY A 111 1.42 12.51 -8.84
CA GLY A 111 1.75 11.08 -8.86
C GLY A 111 0.82 10.25 -7.97
N GLY A 112 0.55 10.76 -6.76
CA GLY A 112 -0.40 10.17 -5.84
C GLY A 112 -1.78 9.95 -6.46
N ILE A 113 -2.32 10.92 -7.20
CA ILE A 113 -3.60 10.74 -7.92
C ILE A 113 -3.50 9.54 -8.88
N GLY A 114 -2.40 9.43 -9.63
CA GLY A 114 -2.13 8.28 -10.51
C GLY A 114 -2.13 6.96 -9.75
N ILE A 115 -1.46 6.90 -8.58
CA ILE A 115 -1.45 5.73 -7.69
C ILE A 115 -2.87 5.36 -7.25
N GLY A 116 -3.62 6.34 -6.75
CA GLY A 116 -4.99 6.11 -6.27
C GLY A 116 -5.91 5.54 -7.35
N VAL A 117 -5.83 6.08 -8.56
CA VAL A 117 -6.58 5.58 -9.73
C VAL A 117 -6.13 4.17 -10.09
N ALA A 118 -4.82 3.92 -10.25
CA ALA A 118 -4.30 2.60 -10.63
C ALA A 118 -4.59 1.53 -9.58
N SER A 119 -4.48 1.84 -8.29
CA SER A 119 -4.72 0.89 -7.18
C SER A 119 -6.14 0.36 -7.16
N ALA A 120 -7.12 1.18 -7.54
CA ALA A 120 -8.52 0.78 -7.64
C ALA A 120 -8.82 0.04 -8.96
N LEU A 121 -8.27 0.55 -10.07
CA LEU A 121 -8.64 0.08 -11.41
C LEU A 121 -7.89 -1.17 -11.87
N ALA A 122 -6.61 -1.33 -11.50
CA ALA A 122 -5.83 -2.48 -11.96
C ALA A 122 -6.45 -3.83 -11.53
N PRO A 123 -6.76 -4.07 -10.24
CA PRO A 123 -7.41 -5.31 -9.84
C PRO A 123 -8.83 -5.45 -10.40
N MET A 124 -9.59 -4.35 -10.54
CA MET A 124 -10.92 -4.33 -11.13
C MET A 124 -10.86 -4.77 -12.60
N TYR A 125 -10.00 -4.16 -13.41
CA TYR A 125 -9.83 -4.48 -14.81
C TYR A 125 -9.40 -5.94 -15.01
N ILE A 126 -8.41 -6.41 -14.21
CA ILE A 126 -7.96 -7.81 -14.22
C ILE A 126 -9.13 -8.76 -13.92
N ALA A 127 -9.97 -8.43 -12.94
CA ALA A 127 -11.13 -9.24 -12.58
C ALA A 127 -12.19 -9.29 -13.69
N GLU A 128 -12.39 -8.17 -14.41
CA GLU A 128 -13.39 -8.04 -15.48
C GLU A 128 -12.98 -8.77 -16.78
N VAL A 129 -11.67 -8.84 -17.08
CA VAL A 129 -11.16 -9.52 -18.29
C VAL A 129 -10.87 -11.01 -18.07
N SER A 130 -10.74 -11.44 -16.82
CA SER A 130 -10.33 -12.81 -16.47
C SER A 130 -11.52 -13.77 -16.39
N PRO A 131 -11.42 -14.99 -16.97
CA PRO A 131 -12.36 -16.08 -16.73
C PRO A 131 -12.49 -16.42 -15.25
N ALA A 132 -13.68 -16.88 -14.83
CA ALA A 132 -13.99 -17.15 -13.43
C ALA A 132 -13.01 -18.13 -12.77
N GLU A 133 -12.57 -19.15 -13.53
CA GLU A 133 -11.70 -20.24 -13.04
C GLU A 133 -10.31 -19.76 -12.61
N ILE A 134 -9.79 -18.68 -13.21
CA ILE A 134 -8.43 -18.18 -12.96
C ILE A 134 -8.42 -16.76 -12.42
N ARG A 135 -9.59 -16.13 -12.26
CA ARG A 135 -9.73 -14.72 -11.83
C ARG A 135 -8.95 -14.42 -10.55
N GLY A 136 -9.10 -15.25 -9.53
CA GLY A 136 -8.40 -15.08 -8.26
C GLY A 136 -6.87 -15.04 -8.43
N ARG A 137 -6.31 -15.94 -9.24
CA ARG A 137 -4.86 -15.96 -9.56
C ARG A 137 -4.44 -14.68 -10.28
N MET A 138 -5.24 -14.22 -11.25
CA MET A 138 -4.90 -13.02 -12.02
C MET A 138 -4.95 -11.76 -11.15
N VAL A 139 -5.93 -11.65 -10.26
CA VAL A 139 -5.98 -10.53 -9.29
C VAL A 139 -4.81 -10.58 -8.31
N SER A 140 -4.39 -11.78 -7.87
CA SER A 140 -3.21 -11.95 -7.02
C SER A 140 -1.90 -11.49 -7.68
N LEU A 141 -1.81 -11.48 -9.02
CA LEU A 141 -0.67 -10.89 -9.73
C LEU A 141 -0.50 -9.40 -9.40
N ASN A 142 -1.60 -8.64 -9.27
CA ASN A 142 -1.51 -7.23 -8.91
C ASN A 142 -0.87 -7.04 -7.51
N GLN A 143 -1.26 -7.84 -6.53
CA GLN A 143 -0.63 -7.78 -5.20
C GLN A 143 0.87 -8.14 -5.27
N MET A 144 1.21 -9.14 -6.06
CA MET A 144 2.61 -9.56 -6.24
C MET A 144 3.44 -8.45 -6.91
N THR A 145 2.90 -7.79 -7.94
CA THR A 145 3.61 -6.69 -8.59
C THR A 145 3.81 -5.48 -7.68
N ILE A 146 2.89 -5.18 -6.76
CA ILE A 146 3.08 -4.16 -5.73
C ILE A 146 4.33 -4.47 -4.89
N VAL A 147 4.43 -5.69 -4.38
CA VAL A 147 5.56 -6.10 -3.52
C VAL A 147 6.87 -6.13 -4.30
N LEU A 148 6.84 -6.55 -5.57
CA LEU A 148 8.00 -6.49 -6.46
C LEU A 148 8.39 -5.05 -6.79
N GLY A 149 7.44 -4.13 -6.91
CA GLY A 149 7.69 -2.70 -7.06
C GLY A 149 8.40 -2.10 -5.85
N ILE A 150 7.97 -2.47 -4.64
CA ILE A 150 8.63 -2.10 -3.37
C ILE A 150 10.10 -2.55 -3.39
N LEU A 151 10.35 -3.82 -3.65
CA LEU A 151 11.70 -4.37 -3.71
C LEU A 151 12.54 -3.70 -4.83
N GLY A 152 11.93 -3.47 -6.00
CA GLY A 152 12.56 -2.78 -7.12
C GLY A 152 13.04 -1.37 -6.75
N ALA A 153 12.20 -0.58 -6.08
CA ALA A 153 12.55 0.76 -5.61
C ALA A 153 13.70 0.71 -4.59
N GLN A 154 13.67 -0.24 -3.66
CA GLN A 154 14.73 -0.40 -2.66
C GLN A 154 16.08 -0.75 -3.29
N ILE A 155 16.08 -1.67 -4.27
CA ILE A 155 17.30 -2.03 -5.03
C ILE A 155 17.82 -0.83 -5.82
N VAL A 156 16.95 -0.11 -6.53
CA VAL A 156 17.33 1.08 -7.30
C VAL A 156 17.91 2.17 -6.40
N ASN A 157 17.27 2.44 -5.27
CA ASN A 157 17.77 3.40 -4.28
C ASN A 157 19.18 3.02 -3.80
N MET A 158 19.38 1.74 -3.46
CA MET A 158 20.69 1.21 -3.03
C MET A 158 21.76 1.34 -4.12
N LEU A 159 21.41 1.05 -5.38
CA LEU A 159 22.36 1.11 -6.49
C LEU A 159 22.73 2.55 -6.92
N LEU A 160 21.82 3.49 -6.71
CA LEU A 160 22.02 4.91 -7.06
C LEU A 160 22.66 5.70 -5.92
N ALA A 161 22.49 5.28 -4.66
CA ALA A 161 23.19 5.92 -3.55
C ALA A 161 24.69 5.66 -3.65
N ARG A 162 25.50 6.71 -3.51
CA ARG A 162 26.95 6.62 -3.45
C ARG A 162 27.42 6.65 -2.02
N ASP A 163 28.63 6.15 -1.79
CA ASP A 163 29.29 6.11 -0.46
C ASP A 163 29.22 7.49 0.23
N THR A 164 28.55 7.54 1.36
CA THR A 164 28.34 8.78 2.13
C THR A 164 29.55 9.17 2.97
N ALA A 165 30.52 8.28 3.18
CA ALA A 165 31.77 8.59 3.86
C ALA A 165 32.70 9.47 3.01
N VAL A 166 32.50 9.52 1.69
CA VAL A 166 33.25 10.35 0.75
C VAL A 166 32.47 11.65 0.51
N ALA A 167 33.07 12.80 0.86
CA ALA A 167 32.40 14.11 0.77
C ALA A 167 31.89 14.44 -0.64
N GLU A 168 32.65 14.09 -1.69
CA GLU A 168 32.24 14.31 -3.10
C GLU A 168 31.02 13.44 -3.47
N SER A 169 31.00 12.20 -3.02
CA SER A 169 29.87 11.28 -3.22
C SER A 169 28.62 11.75 -2.46
N GLN A 170 28.78 12.24 -1.25
CA GLN A 170 27.68 12.81 -0.46
C GLN A 170 27.12 14.08 -1.12
N ALA A 171 27.98 14.99 -1.62
CA ALA A 171 27.55 16.16 -2.37
C ALA A 171 26.73 15.76 -3.62
N TRP A 172 27.18 14.72 -4.34
CA TRP A 172 26.44 14.18 -5.48
C TRP A 172 25.09 13.59 -5.07
N ASN A 173 25.03 12.84 -3.97
CA ASN A 173 23.79 12.26 -3.46
C ASN A 173 22.74 13.34 -3.15
N VAL A 174 23.18 14.45 -2.50
CA VAL A 174 22.31 15.57 -2.14
C VAL A 174 21.86 16.37 -3.35
N GLU A 175 22.72 16.57 -4.37
CA GLU A 175 22.37 17.37 -5.55
C GLU A 175 21.63 16.54 -6.61
N TRP A 176 22.06 15.30 -6.86
CA TRP A 176 21.59 14.48 -8.00
C TRP A 176 21.04 13.11 -7.60
N GLY A 177 21.57 12.46 -6.58
CA GLY A 177 21.28 11.07 -6.24
C GLY A 177 19.79 10.81 -6.04
N TRP A 178 19.13 11.60 -5.21
CA TRP A 178 17.69 11.47 -4.95
C TRP A 178 16.83 11.72 -6.19
N ARG A 179 17.27 12.60 -7.12
CA ARG A 179 16.56 12.88 -8.36
C ARG A 179 16.58 11.66 -9.28
N TRP A 180 17.71 10.99 -9.40
CA TRP A 180 17.83 9.77 -10.17
C TRP A 180 17.00 8.62 -9.60
N MET A 181 16.82 8.55 -8.29
CA MET A 181 15.94 7.57 -7.65
C MET A 181 14.49 7.73 -8.14
N PHE A 182 13.98 8.97 -8.22
CA PHE A 182 12.65 9.26 -8.78
C PHE A 182 12.62 9.10 -10.29
N TRP A 183 13.64 9.57 -11.02
CA TRP A 183 13.67 9.44 -12.47
C TRP A 183 13.75 7.99 -12.95
N ALA A 184 14.31 7.09 -12.21
CA ALA A 184 14.34 5.67 -12.53
C ALA A 184 12.94 5.07 -12.68
N GLU A 185 11.94 5.60 -11.96
CA GLU A 185 10.55 5.21 -12.10
C GLU A 185 9.96 5.54 -13.48
N THR A 186 10.53 6.54 -14.17
CA THR A 186 10.05 6.96 -15.49
C THR A 186 10.12 5.81 -16.51
N ALA A 187 11.10 4.93 -16.39
CA ALA A 187 11.24 3.81 -17.34
C ALA A 187 10.06 2.81 -17.25
N PRO A 188 9.71 2.23 -16.09
CA PRO A 188 8.55 1.36 -15.97
C PRO A 188 7.22 2.12 -16.17
N ALA A 189 7.13 3.42 -15.83
CA ALA A 189 5.94 4.23 -16.06
C ALA A 189 5.68 4.47 -17.55
N ALA A 190 6.72 4.82 -18.32
CA ALA A 190 6.65 4.96 -19.77
C ALA A 190 6.31 3.62 -20.46
N LEU A 191 6.90 2.51 -19.98
CA LEU A 191 6.56 1.18 -20.47
C LEU A 191 5.09 0.83 -20.21
N PHE A 192 4.57 1.13 -19.02
CA PHE A 192 3.16 0.96 -18.70
C PHE A 192 2.26 1.77 -19.63
N LEU A 193 2.61 3.04 -19.86
CA LEU A 193 1.89 3.90 -20.79
C LEU A 193 1.88 3.30 -22.21
N LEU A 194 3.04 2.91 -22.73
CA LEU A 194 3.14 2.31 -24.06
C LEU A 194 2.33 1.00 -24.18
N MET A 195 2.45 0.11 -23.20
CA MET A 195 1.73 -1.17 -23.22
C MET A 195 0.22 -0.99 -23.04
N SER A 196 -0.23 0.05 -22.33
CA SER A 196 -1.66 0.32 -22.12
C SER A 196 -2.40 0.69 -23.41
N PHE A 197 -1.73 1.11 -24.49
CA PHE A 197 -2.36 1.28 -25.79
C PHE A 197 -2.85 -0.04 -26.40
N PHE A 198 -2.19 -1.15 -26.10
CA PHE A 198 -2.45 -2.46 -26.70
C PHE A 198 -3.49 -3.29 -25.96
N ILE A 199 -3.88 -2.91 -24.73
CA ILE A 199 -4.95 -3.60 -24.01
C ILE A 199 -6.33 -3.18 -24.54
N PRO A 200 -7.34 -4.08 -24.58
CA PRO A 200 -8.72 -3.75 -24.96
C PRO A 200 -9.43 -3.00 -23.84
N GLU A 201 -10.58 -2.42 -24.11
CA GLU A 201 -11.47 -1.93 -23.08
C GLU A 201 -12.16 -3.10 -22.36
N SER A 202 -12.57 -2.89 -21.10
CA SER A 202 -13.27 -3.90 -20.31
C SER A 202 -14.54 -4.40 -20.99
N PRO A 203 -14.72 -5.75 -21.08
CA PRO A 203 -15.96 -6.32 -21.62
C PRO A 203 -17.19 -5.93 -20.78
N VAL A 204 -17.04 -5.79 -19.47
CA VAL A 204 -18.10 -5.38 -18.55
C VAL A 204 -18.53 -3.94 -18.84
N TYR A 205 -17.58 -3.04 -18.99
CA TYR A 205 -17.87 -1.65 -19.36
C TYR A 205 -18.56 -1.54 -20.71
N LEU A 206 -18.12 -2.29 -21.71
CA LEU A 206 -18.72 -2.28 -23.04
C LEU A 206 -20.17 -2.81 -23.01
N ALA A 207 -20.45 -3.83 -22.20
CA ALA A 207 -21.81 -4.36 -22.00
C ALA A 207 -22.72 -3.34 -21.30
N LEU A 208 -22.22 -2.65 -20.27
CA LEU A 208 -22.92 -1.56 -19.57
C LEU A 208 -23.29 -0.42 -20.54
N LYS A 209 -22.34 0.01 -21.35
CA LYS A 209 -22.53 1.10 -22.34
C LYS A 209 -23.55 0.74 -23.42
N GLN A 210 -23.66 -0.54 -23.76
CA GLN A 210 -24.64 -1.04 -24.76
C GLN A 210 -26.06 -1.29 -24.20
N GLY A 211 -26.27 -1.05 -22.90
CA GLY A 211 -27.53 -1.33 -22.23
C GLY A 211 -27.92 -2.82 -22.19
N LYS A 212 -26.94 -3.71 -22.44
CA LYS A 212 -27.13 -5.18 -22.46
C LYS A 212 -27.04 -5.82 -21.07
N THR A 213 -27.10 -5.05 -20.02
CA THR A 213 -27.13 -5.57 -18.66
C THR A 213 -28.55 -6.01 -18.33
N ASP A 214 -28.74 -7.33 -18.17
CA ASP A 214 -29.87 -7.87 -17.42
C ASP A 214 -29.96 -7.13 -16.09
N GLY A 215 -31.15 -6.70 -15.69
CA GLY A 215 -31.40 -5.88 -14.48
C GLY A 215 -30.91 -6.46 -13.14
N SER A 216 -29.96 -7.40 -13.18
CA SER A 216 -29.26 -8.01 -12.05
C SER A 216 -28.18 -7.11 -11.45
N LEU A 217 -27.73 -6.04 -12.11
CA LEU A 217 -27.05 -4.93 -11.44
C LEU A 217 -28.09 -4.11 -10.70
N LYS A 218 -28.65 -4.72 -9.64
CA LYS A 218 -29.50 -4.03 -8.69
C LYS A 218 -28.78 -2.77 -8.23
N ARG A 219 -29.54 -1.66 -8.24
CA ARG A 219 -29.14 -0.35 -7.72
C ARG A 219 -28.27 -0.54 -6.50
N GLU A 220 -26.99 -0.22 -6.59
CA GLU A 220 -26.07 -0.27 -5.44
C GLU A 220 -26.68 0.56 -4.31
N ALA A 221 -26.58 0.03 -3.11
CA ALA A 221 -27.10 0.71 -1.92
C ALA A 221 -26.44 2.09 -1.79
N GLY A 222 -27.20 3.12 -1.49
CA GLY A 222 -26.65 4.46 -1.23
C GLY A 222 -25.92 4.51 0.12
N LEU A 223 -25.04 5.52 0.29
CA LEU A 223 -24.34 5.77 1.58
C LEU A 223 -25.28 5.76 2.78
N GLY A 224 -26.48 6.35 2.65
CA GLY A 224 -27.47 6.39 3.74
C GLY A 224 -27.96 5.00 4.17
N GLU A 225 -27.92 4.02 3.29
CA GLU A 225 -28.31 2.65 3.64
C GLU A 225 -27.22 1.94 4.45
N LEU A 226 -25.94 2.21 4.17
CA LEU A 226 -24.81 1.66 4.92
C LEU A 226 -24.81 2.07 6.38
N PHE A 227 -25.27 3.28 6.69
CA PHE A 227 -25.32 3.80 8.07
C PHE A 227 -26.57 3.37 8.85
N GLN A 228 -27.42 2.47 8.31
CA GLN A 228 -28.52 1.90 9.08
C GLN A 228 -27.98 1.05 10.23
N GLN A 229 -28.71 1.07 11.35
CA GLN A 229 -28.31 0.41 12.60
C GLN A 229 -27.96 -1.07 12.42
N LYS A 230 -28.63 -1.77 11.50
CA LYS A 230 -28.37 -3.19 11.20
C LYS A 230 -26.97 -3.48 10.67
N TYR A 231 -26.34 -2.52 9.98
CA TYR A 231 -24.97 -2.67 9.43
C TYR A 231 -23.89 -2.07 10.33
N GLY A 232 -24.29 -1.35 11.40
CA GLY A 232 -23.36 -0.56 12.21
C GLY A 232 -22.22 -1.38 12.82
N LYS A 233 -22.50 -2.60 13.31
CA LYS A 233 -21.48 -3.48 13.91
C LYS A 233 -20.47 -3.97 12.87
N VAL A 234 -20.95 -4.38 11.70
CA VAL A 234 -20.10 -4.89 10.61
C VAL A 234 -19.27 -3.74 10.01
N LEU A 235 -19.89 -2.57 9.84
CA LEU A 235 -19.19 -1.38 9.37
C LEU A 235 -18.08 -0.97 10.34
N LEU A 236 -18.37 -0.93 11.66
CA LEU A 236 -17.36 -0.62 12.67
C LEU A 236 -16.20 -1.63 12.62
N LEU A 237 -16.50 -2.93 12.52
CA LEU A 237 -15.48 -3.96 12.39
C LEU A 237 -14.61 -3.72 11.15
N GLY A 238 -15.22 -3.45 10.00
CA GLY A 238 -14.47 -3.17 8.75
C GLY A 238 -13.60 -1.92 8.87
N LEU A 239 -14.11 -0.83 9.44
CA LEU A 239 -13.35 0.39 9.69
C LEU A 239 -12.16 0.15 10.63
N VAL A 240 -12.36 -0.59 11.73
CA VAL A 240 -11.28 -0.93 12.66
C VAL A 240 -10.20 -1.76 11.97
N ILE A 241 -10.59 -2.78 11.19
CA ILE A 241 -9.64 -3.61 10.43
C ILE A 241 -8.84 -2.74 9.43
N ALA A 242 -9.52 -1.86 8.68
CA ALA A 242 -8.90 -1.01 7.67
C ALA A 242 -7.91 0.00 8.28
N VAL A 243 -8.32 0.70 9.34
CA VAL A 243 -7.46 1.68 10.04
C VAL A 243 -6.31 0.98 10.75
N PHE A 244 -6.58 -0.14 11.43
CA PHE A 244 -5.54 -0.90 12.13
C PHE A 244 -4.47 -1.43 11.19
N GLN A 245 -4.82 -1.89 10.00
CA GLN A 245 -3.86 -2.36 9.00
C GLN A 245 -2.80 -1.29 8.67
N GLN A 246 -3.16 0.00 8.72
CA GLN A 246 -2.22 1.10 8.55
C GLN A 246 -1.51 1.44 9.87
N TRP A 247 -2.26 1.58 10.96
CA TRP A 247 -1.74 1.98 12.27
C TRP A 247 -1.02 0.86 13.04
N CYS A 248 -0.91 -0.34 12.46
CA CYS A 248 -0.06 -1.39 13.02
C CYS A 248 1.45 -1.05 12.99
N GLY A 249 1.86 0.07 12.36
CA GLY A 249 3.24 0.55 12.37
C GLY A 249 4.14 0.05 11.24
N THR A 250 3.72 -0.94 10.45
CA THR A 250 4.58 -1.52 9.39
C THR A 250 4.90 -0.52 8.28
N ASN A 251 3.95 0.37 7.92
CA ASN A 251 4.20 1.41 6.93
C ASN A 251 5.32 2.36 7.33
N VAL A 252 5.51 2.58 8.63
CA VAL A 252 6.63 3.36 9.15
C VAL A 252 7.96 2.69 8.83
N ILE A 253 8.04 1.37 8.93
CA ILE A 253 9.27 0.62 8.60
C ILE A 253 9.65 0.83 7.12
N PHE A 254 8.69 0.88 6.21
CA PHE A 254 8.98 1.10 4.80
C PHE A 254 9.31 2.56 4.46
N ASN A 255 8.60 3.51 5.06
CA ASN A 255 8.70 4.93 4.71
C ASN A 255 9.79 5.66 5.49
N TYR A 256 10.11 5.19 6.69
CA TYR A 256 11.08 5.80 7.62
C TYR A 256 12.17 4.80 8.02
N ALA A 257 12.52 3.90 7.10
CA ALA A 257 13.57 2.91 7.31
C ALA A 257 14.91 3.54 7.69
N GLN A 258 15.21 4.74 7.17
CA GLN A 258 16.39 5.51 7.52
C GLN A 258 16.50 5.70 9.04
N GLU A 259 15.48 6.29 9.66
CA GLU A 259 15.51 6.58 11.10
C GLU A 259 15.62 5.31 11.92
N ILE A 260 14.97 4.25 11.48
CA ILE A 260 14.95 2.96 12.16
C ILE A 260 16.34 2.31 12.13
N PHE A 261 16.97 2.22 10.95
CA PHE A 261 18.26 1.55 10.82
C PHE A 261 19.45 2.41 11.30
N VAL A 262 19.40 3.73 11.08
CA VAL A 262 20.39 4.65 11.65
C VAL A 262 20.29 4.65 13.18
N GLY A 263 19.09 4.67 13.75
CA GLY A 263 18.86 4.52 15.19
C GLY A 263 19.30 3.16 15.75
N ALA A 264 19.36 2.12 14.91
CA ALA A 264 19.91 0.81 15.26
C ALA A 264 21.45 0.74 15.13
N GLY A 265 22.11 1.85 14.77
CA GLY A 265 23.58 1.97 14.72
C GLY A 265 24.20 1.62 13.38
N PHE A 266 23.42 1.55 12.30
CA PHE A 266 23.95 1.34 10.94
C PHE A 266 24.28 2.68 10.29
N ASP A 267 25.37 2.69 9.50
CA ASP A 267 25.67 3.75 8.56
C ASP A 267 24.68 3.73 7.36
N VAL A 268 24.76 4.71 6.48
CA VAL A 268 23.83 4.83 5.35
C VAL A 268 23.94 3.66 4.40
N ASP A 269 25.13 3.12 4.18
CA ASP A 269 25.34 1.97 3.29
C ASP A 269 24.75 0.68 3.90
N GLY A 270 24.99 0.44 5.17
CA GLY A 270 24.38 -0.66 5.92
C GLY A 270 22.85 -0.52 6.01
N MET A 271 22.35 0.70 6.09
CA MET A 271 20.91 0.99 6.03
C MET A 271 20.28 0.52 4.71
N PHE A 272 20.86 0.87 3.57
CA PHE A 272 20.32 0.46 2.25
C PHE A 272 20.31 -1.06 2.08
N ILE A 273 21.37 -1.75 2.52
CA ILE A 273 21.43 -3.22 2.51
C ILE A 273 20.28 -3.81 3.34
N ASN A 274 20.08 -3.31 4.57
CA ASN A 274 19.01 -3.79 5.43
C ASN A 274 17.62 -3.50 4.87
N ILE A 275 17.42 -2.36 4.20
CA ILE A 275 16.18 -2.02 3.50
C ILE A 275 15.88 -3.05 2.39
N VAL A 276 16.85 -3.42 1.57
CA VAL A 276 16.67 -4.44 0.51
C VAL A 276 16.37 -5.82 1.12
N ILE A 277 17.03 -6.20 2.21
CA ILE A 277 16.74 -7.45 2.92
C ILE A 277 15.28 -7.45 3.42
N THR A 278 14.77 -6.32 3.94
CA THR A 278 13.36 -6.22 4.34
C THR A 278 12.41 -6.37 3.16
N GLY A 279 12.76 -5.85 1.99
CA GLY A 279 12.00 -6.03 0.75
C GLY A 279 11.97 -7.48 0.28
N ILE A 280 13.09 -8.17 0.33
CA ILE A 280 13.15 -9.62 0.02
C ILE A 280 12.27 -10.41 0.98
N ALA A 281 12.35 -10.14 2.28
CA ALA A 281 11.49 -10.78 3.27
C ALA A 281 10.00 -10.52 2.97
N ASN A 282 9.63 -9.28 2.62
CA ASN A 282 8.26 -8.93 2.25
C ASN A 282 7.77 -9.76 1.05
N VAL A 283 8.58 -9.91 0.00
CA VAL A 283 8.25 -10.76 -1.18
C VAL A 283 8.05 -12.21 -0.76
N VAL A 284 9.01 -12.80 -0.05
CA VAL A 284 8.99 -14.21 0.37
C VAL A 284 7.75 -14.50 1.22
N PHE A 285 7.49 -13.68 2.24
CA PHE A 285 6.37 -13.90 3.16
C PHE A 285 5.00 -13.56 2.54
N THR A 286 4.95 -12.71 1.52
CA THR A 286 3.74 -12.53 0.71
C THR A 286 3.40 -13.81 -0.08
N PHE A 287 4.38 -14.52 -0.64
CA PHE A 287 4.14 -15.85 -1.23
C PHE A 287 3.65 -16.86 -0.20
N VAL A 288 4.23 -16.87 0.99
CA VAL A 288 3.77 -17.74 2.09
C VAL A 288 2.33 -17.43 2.46
N ALA A 289 1.94 -16.14 2.47
CA ALA A 289 0.59 -15.71 2.76
C ALA A 289 -0.46 -16.32 1.82
N LEU A 290 -0.18 -16.37 0.51
CA LEU A 290 -1.10 -16.96 -0.48
C LEU A 290 -1.45 -18.43 -0.17
N TYR A 291 -0.52 -19.16 0.45
CA TYR A 291 -0.73 -20.54 0.88
C TYR A 291 -1.41 -20.63 2.25
N THR A 292 -1.00 -19.80 3.20
CA THR A 292 -1.44 -19.90 4.60
C THR A 292 -2.85 -19.38 4.82
N ILE A 293 -3.31 -18.41 4.03
CA ILE A 293 -4.64 -17.80 4.19
C ILE A 293 -5.77 -18.82 4.03
N GLU A 294 -5.61 -19.79 3.11
CA GLU A 294 -6.58 -20.85 2.90
C GLU A 294 -6.45 -21.98 3.95
N LYS A 295 -5.26 -22.15 4.52
CA LYS A 295 -4.98 -23.24 5.47
C LYS A 295 -5.36 -22.88 6.90
N TRP A 296 -5.01 -21.67 7.37
CA TRP A 296 -5.15 -21.25 8.77
C TRP A 296 -6.42 -20.43 9.05
N GLY A 297 -7.04 -19.88 8.01
CA GLY A 297 -8.22 -19.02 8.14
C GLY A 297 -7.86 -17.55 8.42
N ARG A 298 -8.85 -16.70 8.17
CA ARG A 298 -8.63 -15.24 8.18
C ARG A 298 -8.53 -14.69 9.61
N ARG A 299 -9.41 -15.18 10.52
CA ARG A 299 -9.40 -14.77 11.92
C ARG A 299 -8.08 -15.14 12.61
N THR A 300 -7.63 -16.36 12.42
CA THR A 300 -6.37 -16.83 13.04
C THR A 300 -5.19 -15.98 12.58
N LEU A 301 -5.09 -15.71 11.28
CA LEU A 301 -3.98 -14.93 10.73
C LEU A 301 -4.00 -13.46 11.22
N ILE A 302 -5.17 -12.80 11.25
CA ILE A 302 -5.22 -11.41 11.71
C ILE A 302 -4.86 -11.28 13.20
N LEU A 303 -5.22 -12.28 14.02
CA LEU A 303 -4.85 -12.34 15.44
C LEU A 303 -3.35 -12.61 15.63
N ILE A 304 -2.76 -13.52 14.85
CA ILE A 304 -1.30 -13.74 14.85
C ILE A 304 -0.58 -12.46 14.44
N GLY A 305 -1.09 -11.75 13.43
CA GLY A 305 -0.56 -10.46 12.99
C GLY A 305 -0.59 -9.41 14.08
N ALA A 306 -1.75 -9.17 14.68
CA ALA A 306 -1.91 -8.17 15.74
C ALA A 306 -1.09 -8.51 16.99
N GLY A 307 -1.15 -9.75 17.48
CA GLY A 307 -0.41 -10.19 18.66
C GLY A 307 1.10 -10.26 18.43
N GLY A 308 1.51 -10.79 17.27
CA GLY A 308 2.93 -10.90 16.89
C GLY A 308 3.59 -9.53 16.73
N LEU A 309 2.96 -8.60 15.98
CA LEU A 309 3.46 -7.24 15.86
C LEU A 309 3.50 -6.52 17.20
N GLY A 310 2.48 -6.69 18.05
CA GLY A 310 2.46 -6.12 19.40
C GLY A 310 3.68 -6.53 20.24
N LEU A 311 4.01 -7.82 20.26
CA LEU A 311 5.20 -8.35 20.97
C LEU A 311 6.51 -7.87 20.34
N ILE A 312 6.62 -7.87 19.01
CA ILE A 312 7.83 -7.44 18.32
C ILE A 312 8.08 -5.96 18.58
N TYR A 313 7.08 -5.09 18.49
CA TYR A 313 7.25 -3.66 18.74
C TYR A 313 7.50 -3.33 20.20
N LEU A 314 6.91 -4.09 21.14
CA LEU A 314 7.25 -3.97 22.55
C LEU A 314 8.75 -4.26 22.76
N THR A 315 9.25 -5.35 22.19
CA THR A 315 10.65 -5.74 22.27
C THR A 315 11.55 -4.72 21.57
N LEU A 316 11.19 -4.27 20.37
CA LEU A 316 11.97 -3.30 19.59
C LEU A 316 12.05 -1.94 20.31
N GLY A 317 10.94 -1.44 20.84
CA GLY A 317 10.92 -0.22 21.65
C GLY A 317 11.76 -0.34 22.91
N THR A 318 11.76 -1.51 23.58
CA THR A 318 12.60 -1.78 24.74
C THR A 318 14.08 -1.84 24.38
N CYS A 319 14.44 -2.45 23.25
CA CYS A 319 15.82 -2.45 22.75
C CYS A 319 16.33 -1.02 22.49
N TYR A 320 15.52 -0.16 21.85
CA TYR A 320 15.86 1.26 21.67
C TYR A 320 16.04 1.99 23.00
N PHE A 321 15.16 1.74 23.97
CA PHE A 321 15.25 2.34 25.31
C PHE A 321 16.53 1.93 26.06
N MET A 322 16.97 0.68 25.86
CA MET A 322 18.22 0.15 26.45
C MET A 322 19.48 0.56 25.67
N GLY A 323 19.33 1.33 24.58
CA GLY A 323 20.46 1.71 23.72
C GLY A 323 21.09 0.54 22.96
N MET A 324 20.33 -0.55 22.74
CA MET A 324 20.82 -1.70 21.97
C MET A 324 20.91 -1.37 20.48
N THR A 325 21.95 -1.86 19.84
CA THR A 325 22.22 -1.66 18.40
C THR A 325 22.58 -2.99 17.74
N GLY A 326 22.64 -2.99 16.40
CA GLY A 326 23.15 -4.10 15.61
C GLY A 326 22.10 -5.11 15.17
N MET A 327 22.53 -6.34 14.90
CA MET A 327 21.75 -7.37 14.20
C MET A 327 20.44 -7.79 14.87
N LEU A 328 20.33 -7.67 16.19
CA LEU A 328 19.06 -7.96 16.89
C LEU A 328 17.94 -7.02 16.44
N MET A 329 18.26 -5.72 16.26
CA MET A 329 17.30 -4.73 15.78
C MET A 329 16.84 -5.06 14.36
N VAL A 330 17.78 -5.44 13.48
CA VAL A 330 17.46 -5.89 12.11
C VAL A 330 16.54 -7.12 12.14
N ALA A 331 16.86 -8.10 12.97
CA ALA A 331 16.06 -9.32 13.10
C ALA A 331 14.61 -9.02 13.56
N LEU A 332 14.43 -8.08 14.49
CA LEU A 332 13.10 -7.65 14.96
C LEU A 332 12.33 -6.91 13.86
N VAL A 333 12.98 -6.04 13.10
CA VAL A 333 12.37 -5.34 11.96
C VAL A 333 11.97 -6.34 10.86
N LEU A 334 12.85 -7.29 10.54
CA LEU A 334 12.55 -8.36 9.59
C LEU A 334 11.38 -9.23 10.06
N ALA A 335 11.34 -9.58 11.34
CA ALA A 335 10.23 -10.32 11.93
C ALA A 335 8.91 -9.55 11.81
N ALA A 336 8.92 -8.24 12.08
CA ALA A 336 7.73 -7.40 11.94
C ALA A 336 7.19 -7.39 10.50
N ILE A 337 8.07 -7.17 9.51
CA ILE A 337 7.69 -7.18 8.09
C ILE A 337 7.19 -8.57 7.67
N SER A 338 7.87 -9.63 8.10
CA SER A 338 7.48 -11.01 7.77
C SER A 338 6.11 -11.37 8.33
N VAL A 339 5.85 -11.02 9.58
CA VAL A 339 4.54 -11.23 10.22
C VAL A 339 3.46 -10.43 9.50
N TYR A 340 3.70 -9.15 9.20
CA TYR A 340 2.76 -8.31 8.47
C TYR A 340 2.45 -8.86 7.08
N ALA A 341 3.48 -9.18 6.30
CA ALA A 341 3.34 -9.68 4.92
C ALA A 341 2.57 -11.00 4.85
N MET A 342 2.75 -11.86 5.86
CA MET A 342 2.07 -13.15 5.95
C MET A 342 0.64 -13.04 6.48
N THR A 343 0.30 -11.97 7.20
CA THR A 343 -0.96 -11.85 7.93
C THR A 343 -1.78 -10.62 7.50
N LEU A 344 -1.55 -9.46 8.10
CA LEU A 344 -2.38 -8.26 7.94
C LEU A 344 -2.43 -7.76 6.49
N GLY A 345 -1.34 -7.84 5.73
CA GLY A 345 -1.28 -7.38 4.36
C GLY A 345 -2.42 -7.97 3.49
N PRO A 346 -2.41 -9.29 3.24
CA PRO A 346 -3.43 -9.94 2.40
C PRO A 346 -4.76 -10.17 3.11
N VAL A 347 -4.76 -10.47 4.42
CA VAL A 347 -5.97 -10.87 5.17
C VAL A 347 -6.95 -9.71 5.30
N THR A 348 -6.49 -8.48 5.45
CA THR A 348 -7.36 -7.30 5.56
C THR A 348 -8.30 -7.19 4.37
N TRP A 349 -7.77 -7.26 3.16
CA TRP A 349 -8.58 -7.14 1.94
C TRP A 349 -9.56 -8.29 1.77
N THR A 350 -9.14 -9.50 2.12
CA THR A 350 -10.01 -10.68 2.07
C THR A 350 -11.14 -10.55 3.07
N LEU A 351 -10.85 -10.21 4.33
CA LEU A 351 -11.86 -10.01 5.35
C LEU A 351 -12.85 -8.92 4.97
N LEU A 352 -12.38 -7.76 4.52
CA LEU A 352 -13.26 -6.67 4.07
C LEU A 352 -14.20 -7.09 2.95
N ALA A 353 -13.72 -7.96 2.03
CA ALA A 353 -14.57 -8.48 0.95
C ALA A 353 -15.59 -9.51 1.43
N GLU A 354 -15.30 -10.26 2.49
CA GLU A 354 -16.11 -11.39 2.98
C GLU A 354 -17.12 -10.99 4.06
N ILE A 355 -16.84 -9.98 4.91
CA ILE A 355 -17.72 -9.61 6.03
C ILE A 355 -18.95 -8.78 5.62
N PHE A 356 -18.91 -8.10 4.46
CA PHE A 356 -20.00 -7.23 4.07
C PHE A 356 -21.07 -7.97 3.25
N PRO A 357 -22.38 -7.76 3.58
CA PRO A 357 -23.48 -8.25 2.79
C PRO A 357 -23.42 -7.80 1.33
N HIS A 358 -23.88 -8.66 0.43
CA HIS A 358 -23.84 -8.41 -1.02
C HIS A 358 -24.38 -7.04 -1.42
N ARG A 359 -25.50 -6.64 -0.78
CA ARG A 359 -26.25 -5.42 -1.11
C ARG A 359 -25.46 -4.13 -0.84
N VAL A 360 -24.64 -4.10 0.22
CA VAL A 360 -23.90 -2.89 0.65
C VAL A 360 -22.38 -3.02 0.46
N ARG A 361 -21.90 -4.16 -0.07
CA ARG A 361 -20.48 -4.49 -0.15
C ARG A 361 -19.66 -3.43 -0.87
N GLY A 362 -20.10 -2.98 -2.05
CA GLY A 362 -19.36 -2.00 -2.85
C GLY A 362 -19.12 -0.72 -2.08
N ILE A 363 -20.19 -0.14 -1.50
CA ILE A 363 -20.07 1.11 -0.74
C ILE A 363 -19.35 0.94 0.59
N ALA A 364 -19.51 -0.21 1.25
CA ALA A 364 -18.81 -0.53 2.50
C ALA A 364 -17.31 -0.68 2.27
N MET A 365 -16.91 -1.39 1.22
CA MET A 365 -15.52 -1.52 0.79
C MET A 365 -14.90 -0.15 0.47
N ALA A 366 -15.61 0.69 -0.29
CA ALA A 366 -15.16 2.05 -0.61
C ALA A 366 -14.96 2.90 0.67
N THR A 367 -15.90 2.82 1.62
CA THR A 367 -15.83 3.53 2.90
C THR A 367 -14.64 3.05 3.74
N CYS A 368 -14.42 1.73 3.83
CA CYS A 368 -13.27 1.18 4.54
C CYS A 368 -11.94 1.53 3.87
N THR A 369 -11.89 1.51 2.54
CA THR A 369 -10.70 1.93 1.77
C THR A 369 -10.41 3.41 1.99
N PHE A 370 -11.42 4.26 2.00
CA PHE A 370 -11.26 5.67 2.35
C PHE A 370 -10.68 5.85 3.76
N ALA A 371 -11.23 5.16 4.75
CA ALA A 371 -10.73 5.19 6.13
C ALA A 371 -9.29 4.65 6.24
N LEU A 372 -8.94 3.62 5.47
CA LEU A 372 -7.59 3.09 5.34
C LEU A 372 -6.61 4.15 4.85
N TRP A 373 -6.95 4.87 3.78
CA TRP A 373 -6.09 5.94 3.25
C TRP A 373 -5.96 7.12 4.22
N VAL A 374 -7.05 7.52 4.90
CA VAL A 374 -7.00 8.53 5.97
C VAL A 374 -6.08 8.05 7.10
N GLY A 375 -6.20 6.79 7.52
CA GLY A 375 -5.31 6.18 8.51
C GLY A 375 -3.85 6.19 8.06
N CYS A 376 -3.57 5.88 6.80
CA CYS A 376 -2.23 5.93 6.23
C CYS A 376 -1.64 7.35 6.24
N CYS A 377 -2.41 8.34 5.77
CA CYS A 377 -1.98 9.74 5.77
C CYS A 377 -1.68 10.25 7.18
N THR A 378 -2.57 9.98 8.14
CA THR A 378 -2.40 10.43 9.52
C THR A 378 -1.21 9.77 10.21
N LEU A 379 -1.01 8.48 10.00
CA LEU A 379 0.16 7.76 10.51
C LEU A 379 1.46 8.35 9.97
N THR A 380 1.57 8.43 8.64
CA THR A 380 2.78 8.88 7.96
C THR A 380 3.11 10.33 8.30
N PHE A 381 2.10 11.20 8.36
CA PHE A 381 2.26 12.60 8.75
C PHE A 381 2.71 12.78 10.21
N SER A 382 2.13 11.98 11.12
CA SER A 382 2.39 12.14 12.56
C SER A 382 3.71 11.53 13.02
N PHE A 383 4.27 10.56 12.27
CA PHE A 383 5.46 9.82 12.70
C PHE A 383 6.68 10.71 13.00
N PRO A 384 7.10 11.67 12.13
CA PRO A 384 8.27 12.49 12.43
C PRO A 384 8.11 13.29 13.73
N SER A 385 6.94 13.90 13.94
CA SER A 385 6.64 14.64 15.17
C SER A 385 6.58 13.74 16.40
N MET A 386 6.02 12.56 16.26
CA MET A 386 5.91 11.56 17.32
C MET A 386 7.28 11.01 17.69
N ASN A 387 8.12 10.71 16.70
CA ASN A 387 9.48 10.24 16.90
C ASN A 387 10.38 11.32 17.50
N ALA A 388 10.22 12.58 17.11
CA ALA A 388 10.94 13.71 17.71
C ALA A 388 10.56 13.95 19.18
N ALA A 389 9.29 13.76 19.55
CA ALA A 389 8.79 14.00 20.91
C ALA A 389 9.07 12.83 21.87
N LEU A 390 8.96 11.59 21.41
CA LEU A 390 8.97 10.38 22.24
C LEU A 390 10.20 9.50 22.01
N GLY A 391 10.97 9.80 20.99
CA GLY A 391 12.05 8.93 20.51
C GLY A 391 11.50 7.63 19.87
N SER A 392 12.40 6.85 19.28
CA SER A 392 12.04 5.57 18.65
C SER A 392 11.45 4.58 19.65
N SER A 393 11.93 4.56 20.90
CA SER A 393 11.40 3.68 21.95
C SER A 393 9.92 3.96 22.23
N GLY A 394 9.58 5.21 22.53
CA GLY A 394 8.19 5.61 22.82
C GLY A 394 7.25 5.39 21.64
N THR A 395 7.73 5.65 20.44
CA THR A 395 6.97 5.46 19.19
C THR A 395 6.62 3.98 18.98
N PHE A 396 7.57 3.06 19.12
CA PHE A 396 7.28 1.63 18.97
C PHE A 396 6.43 1.07 20.12
N TRP A 397 6.52 1.61 21.33
CA TRP A 397 5.60 1.24 22.41
C TRP A 397 4.18 1.66 22.14
N ILE A 398 3.95 2.83 21.51
CA ILE A 398 2.60 3.25 21.06
C ILE A 398 2.05 2.27 20.03
N TYR A 399 2.86 1.88 19.01
CA TYR A 399 2.41 0.89 18.03
C TYR A 399 2.14 -0.47 18.66
N SER A 400 2.94 -0.90 19.64
CA SER A 400 2.64 -2.09 20.42
C SER A 400 1.30 -1.99 21.14
N GLY A 401 1.02 -0.87 21.79
CA GLY A 401 -0.26 -0.61 22.47
C GLY A 401 -1.45 -0.67 21.50
N ILE A 402 -1.31 -0.05 20.32
CA ILE A 402 -2.34 -0.11 19.25
C ILE A 402 -2.58 -1.56 18.80
N CYS A 403 -1.50 -2.33 18.59
CA CYS A 403 -1.61 -3.74 18.21
C CYS A 403 -2.30 -4.58 19.30
N VAL A 404 -2.01 -4.34 20.57
CA VAL A 404 -2.66 -5.04 21.72
C VAL A 404 -4.16 -4.67 21.79
N CYS A 405 -4.50 -3.39 21.66
CA CYS A 405 -5.90 -2.96 21.64
C CYS A 405 -6.67 -3.59 20.48
N ALA A 406 -6.06 -3.59 19.28
CA ALA A 406 -6.64 -4.23 18.10
C ALA A 406 -6.77 -5.74 18.28
N PHE A 407 -5.77 -6.42 18.85
CA PHE A 407 -5.83 -7.85 19.16
C PHE A 407 -7.03 -8.18 20.06
N ILE A 408 -7.21 -7.43 21.16
CA ILE A 408 -8.33 -7.64 22.10
C ILE A 408 -9.68 -7.39 21.41
N TYR A 409 -9.78 -6.33 20.59
CA TYR A 409 -11.00 -6.02 19.84
C TYR A 409 -11.33 -7.11 18.82
N LEU A 410 -10.35 -7.53 18.01
CA LEU A 410 -10.51 -8.55 16.98
C LEU A 410 -10.78 -9.93 17.57
N LEU A 411 -10.17 -10.26 18.71
CA LEU A 411 -10.43 -11.53 19.42
C LEU A 411 -11.91 -11.67 19.77
N ARG A 412 -12.60 -10.56 20.11
CA ARG A 412 -14.00 -10.55 20.51
C ARG A 412 -14.98 -10.41 19.36
N ASN A 413 -14.60 -9.68 18.29
CA ASN A 413 -15.55 -9.23 17.27
C ASN A 413 -15.29 -9.81 15.88
N CYS A 414 -14.07 -10.29 15.57
CA CYS A 414 -13.75 -10.79 14.25
C CYS A 414 -14.28 -12.24 14.08
N PRO A 415 -15.17 -12.50 13.11
CA PRO A 415 -15.63 -13.85 12.80
C PRO A 415 -14.54 -14.62 12.03
N GLU A 416 -14.61 -15.96 12.07
CA GLU A 416 -13.88 -16.77 11.08
C GLU A 416 -14.75 -16.91 9.83
N THR A 417 -14.17 -16.53 8.69
CA THR A 417 -14.87 -16.53 7.40
C THR A 417 -14.54 -17.74 6.54
N LYS A 418 -13.46 -18.47 6.90
CA LYS A 418 -13.04 -19.66 6.16
C LYS A 418 -14.13 -20.72 6.14
N GLY A 419 -14.48 -21.17 4.93
CA GLY A 419 -15.44 -22.28 4.74
C GLY A 419 -16.91 -21.91 4.94
N LYS A 420 -17.22 -20.62 5.20
CA LYS A 420 -18.59 -20.14 5.30
C LYS A 420 -19.05 -19.49 4.00
N SER A 421 -20.32 -19.67 3.65
CA SER A 421 -20.93 -18.92 2.55
C SER A 421 -21.17 -17.45 2.96
N LEU A 422 -21.31 -16.58 1.96
CA LEU A 422 -21.55 -15.16 2.23
C LEU A 422 -22.95 -14.94 2.90
N GLU A 423 -23.92 -15.79 2.58
CA GLU A 423 -25.25 -15.76 3.17
C GLU A 423 -25.20 -16.17 4.66
N GLU A 424 -24.40 -17.18 5.01
CA GLU A 424 -24.20 -17.60 6.41
C GLU A 424 -23.57 -16.46 7.21
N LEU A 425 -22.50 -15.81 6.67
CA LEU A 425 -21.87 -14.67 7.32
C LEU A 425 -22.82 -13.48 7.48
N GLU A 426 -23.66 -13.19 6.46
CA GLU A 426 -24.65 -12.14 6.55
C GLU A 426 -25.66 -12.41 7.68
N SER A 427 -26.13 -13.65 7.83
CA SER A 427 -27.05 -14.03 8.90
C SER A 427 -26.45 -13.95 10.31
N GLU A 428 -25.13 -14.16 10.44
CA GLU A 428 -24.41 -14.04 11.73
C GLU A 428 -24.13 -12.58 12.11
N LEU A 429 -23.77 -11.75 11.12
CA LEU A 429 -23.24 -10.40 11.36
C LEU A 429 -24.27 -9.29 11.26
N VAL A 430 -25.34 -9.48 10.51
CA VAL A 430 -26.43 -8.51 10.34
C VAL A 430 -27.63 -8.96 11.14
N LYS A 431 -27.73 -8.42 12.34
CA LYS A 431 -28.88 -8.69 13.26
C LYS A 431 -29.65 -7.42 13.53
#